data_02c2eb133dbaa4ceee98cb50d8c02f0c
#
_entry.id   02c2eb133dbaa4ceee98cb50d8c02f0c
#
_cell.length_a   1.000
_cell.length_b   1.000
_cell.length_c   1.000
_cell.angle_alpha   90.00
_cell.angle_beta   90.00
_cell.angle_gamma   90.00
#
_symmetry.space_group_name_H-M   'P 1'
#
loop_
_entity.id
_entity.type
_entity.pdbx_description
1 polymer ?
#
loop_
_entity_poly.entity_id
_entity_poly.type
_entity_poly.pdbx_seq_one_letter_code
_entity_poly.pdbx_strand_id
1 'polypeptide(L)'
;MKLIANNIHKNIKGKTILNDISLEMETGNIYGFWGRNGSGKTMLFRALSGLMKIDSGNIYWNDKELHKDFAVLPSQGIVLEHAGLYPNKTGAENLLYLAQLKGVIGKREVEEAIQRVGLDPADKRVFGKYSMGMKQRLVIAQAIMEKPDVIMLDEPTNGLDEAGIKEIRQLIEQEKERGALILLASHNQDDMKILADQVYRI
;
A
#
# COMPACT_ATOMS: atom_id res chain seq x y z
N MET A 1 -13.72 -10.34 4.58
CA MET A 1 -12.81 -10.09 5.73
C MET A 1 -12.91 -8.63 6.13
N LYS A 2 -12.62 -8.29 7.42
CA LYS A 2 -12.74 -6.91 7.92
C LYS A 2 -11.47 -6.46 8.62
N LEU A 3 -11.10 -5.20 8.41
CA LEU A 3 -10.09 -4.48 9.18
C LEU A 3 -10.80 -3.43 10.04
N ILE A 4 -10.68 -3.54 11.35
CA ILE A 4 -11.37 -2.68 12.31
C ILE A 4 -10.33 -1.98 13.18
N ALA A 5 -10.43 -0.68 13.32
CA ALA A 5 -9.66 0.13 14.26
C ALA A 5 -10.64 0.81 15.23
N ASN A 6 -10.40 0.69 16.53
CA ASN A 6 -11.25 1.25 17.57
C ASN A 6 -10.47 2.24 18.42
N ASN A 7 -10.89 3.51 18.38
CA ASN A 7 -10.37 4.62 19.22
C ASN A 7 -8.84 4.65 19.30
N ILE A 8 -8.17 4.54 18.14
CA ILE A 8 -6.72 4.51 18.10
C ILE A 8 -6.12 5.90 18.33
N HIS A 9 -5.11 5.93 19.20
CA HIS A 9 -4.33 7.13 19.51
C HIS A 9 -2.85 6.88 19.30
N LYS A 10 -2.15 7.93 18.80
CA LYS A 10 -0.68 7.94 18.70
C LYS A 10 -0.11 9.31 18.94
N ASN A 11 0.83 9.37 19.88
CA ASN A 11 1.66 10.56 20.13
C ASN A 11 3.12 10.26 19.74
N ILE A 12 3.76 11.22 19.10
CA ILE A 12 5.18 11.13 18.75
C ILE A 12 5.84 12.44 19.20
N LYS A 13 6.84 12.32 20.09
CA LYS A 13 7.60 13.49 20.64
C LYS A 13 6.68 14.61 21.16
N GLY A 14 5.62 14.23 21.88
CA GLY A 14 4.66 15.18 22.47
C GLY A 14 3.61 15.75 21.51
N LYS A 15 3.64 15.37 20.23
CA LYS A 15 2.63 15.75 19.24
C LYS A 15 1.66 14.60 18.99
N THR A 16 0.36 14.86 19.11
CA THR A 16 -0.69 13.90 18.74
C THR A 16 -0.73 13.77 17.21
N ILE A 17 -0.53 12.56 16.72
CA ILE A 17 -0.53 12.23 15.28
C ILE A 17 -1.82 11.54 14.87
N LEU A 18 -2.29 10.59 15.70
CA LEU A 18 -3.60 9.96 15.55
C LEU A 18 -4.41 10.27 16.80
N ASN A 19 -5.64 10.74 16.62
CA ASN A 19 -6.49 11.16 17.71
C ASN A 19 -7.89 10.57 17.53
N ASP A 20 -8.21 9.55 18.33
CA ASP A 20 -9.51 8.92 18.39
C ASP A 20 -10.03 8.41 17.03
N ILE A 21 -9.17 7.73 16.29
CA ILE A 21 -9.52 7.21 14.97
C ILE A 21 -10.24 5.88 15.12
N SER A 22 -11.48 5.80 14.62
CA SER A 22 -12.27 4.57 14.55
C SER A 22 -12.70 4.32 13.11
N LEU A 23 -12.43 3.12 12.60
CA LEU A 23 -12.63 2.73 11.21
C LEU A 23 -13.14 1.30 11.14
N GLU A 24 -14.06 1.02 10.23
CA GLU A 24 -14.47 -0.33 9.85
C GLU A 24 -14.39 -0.43 8.31
N MET A 25 -13.60 -1.39 7.83
CA MET A 25 -13.29 -1.55 6.41
C MET A 25 -13.38 -3.02 6.01
N GLU A 26 -14.01 -3.29 4.86
CA GLU A 26 -14.24 -4.65 4.35
C GLU A 26 -13.51 -4.90 3.04
N THR A 27 -13.08 -6.16 2.83
CA THR A 27 -12.52 -6.61 1.54
C THR A 27 -13.47 -6.38 0.38
N GLY A 28 -12.92 -6.16 -0.83
CA GLY A 28 -13.68 -5.82 -2.03
C GLY A 28 -14.10 -4.35 -2.12
N ASN A 29 -13.51 -3.48 -1.29
CA ASN A 29 -13.77 -2.05 -1.32
C ASN A 29 -12.46 -1.24 -1.31
N ILE A 30 -12.54 -0.01 -1.83
CA ILE A 30 -11.48 1.00 -1.78
C ILE A 30 -11.87 2.09 -0.79
N TYR A 31 -11.07 2.26 0.25
CA TYR A 31 -11.24 3.31 1.24
C TYR A 31 -10.20 4.42 1.00
N GLY A 32 -10.69 5.60 0.63
CA GLY A 32 -9.87 6.78 0.39
C GLY A 32 -9.58 7.54 1.68
N PHE A 33 -8.33 7.90 1.90
CA PHE A 33 -7.89 8.76 3.01
C PHE A 33 -7.40 10.07 2.44
N TRP A 34 -8.24 11.10 2.55
CA TRP A 34 -7.98 12.41 2.01
C TRP A 34 -7.56 13.41 3.09
N GLY A 35 -6.50 14.16 2.84
CA GLY A 35 -6.00 15.19 3.75
C GLY A 35 -4.74 15.85 3.23
N ARG A 36 -4.35 16.98 3.84
CA ARG A 36 -3.13 17.73 3.49
C ARG A 36 -1.88 16.87 3.78
N ASN A 37 -0.76 17.23 3.16
CA ASN A 37 0.52 16.65 3.53
C ASN A 37 0.82 16.89 5.00
N GLY A 38 1.26 15.84 5.71
CA GLY A 38 1.51 15.90 7.16
C GLY A 38 0.26 15.76 8.04
N SER A 39 -0.93 15.45 7.49
CA SER A 39 -2.15 15.21 8.29
C SER A 39 -2.15 13.87 9.05
N GLY A 40 -1.20 12.96 8.78
CA GLY A 40 -1.09 11.68 9.49
C GLY A 40 -1.47 10.45 8.66
N LYS A 41 -1.83 10.57 7.37
CA LYS A 41 -2.24 9.44 6.50
C LYS A 41 -1.22 8.30 6.50
N THR A 42 0.05 8.59 6.21
CA THR A 42 1.14 7.61 6.23
C THR A 42 1.29 6.95 7.62
N MET A 43 1.13 7.75 8.70
CA MET A 43 1.22 7.22 10.06
C MET A 43 0.03 6.33 10.41
N LEU A 44 -1.16 6.66 9.92
CA LEU A 44 -2.34 5.79 10.02
C LEU A 44 -2.09 4.46 9.32
N PHE A 45 -1.58 4.46 8.08
CA PHE A 45 -1.24 3.23 7.36
C PHE A 45 -0.18 2.40 8.07
N ARG A 46 0.84 3.05 8.66
CA ARG A 46 1.83 2.35 9.51
C ARG A 46 1.21 1.72 10.75
N ALA A 47 0.23 2.37 11.37
CA ALA A 47 -0.48 1.81 12.51
C ALA A 47 -1.36 0.62 12.07
N LEU A 48 -2.18 0.78 11.03
CA LEU A 48 -3.07 -0.26 10.53
C LEU A 48 -2.32 -1.49 10.03
N SER A 49 -1.14 -1.33 9.44
CA SER A 49 -0.30 -2.43 8.94
C SER A 49 0.47 -3.17 10.05
N GLY A 50 0.60 -2.59 11.23
CA GLY A 50 1.43 -3.10 12.31
C GLY A 50 2.88 -2.62 12.30
N LEU A 51 3.28 -1.78 11.36
CA LEU A 51 4.63 -1.21 11.29
C LEU A 51 4.88 -0.14 12.36
N MET A 52 3.83 0.32 13.04
CA MET A 52 3.91 1.27 14.15
C MET A 52 2.93 0.85 15.25
N LYS A 53 3.43 0.72 16.49
CA LYS A 53 2.57 0.50 17.65
C LYS A 53 1.78 1.77 17.99
N ILE A 54 0.48 1.63 18.26
CA ILE A 54 -0.38 2.66 18.80
C ILE A 54 -0.19 2.80 20.31
N ASP A 55 -0.60 3.94 20.89
CA ASP A 55 -0.47 4.18 22.33
C ASP A 55 -1.72 3.71 23.09
N SER A 56 -2.90 3.78 22.45
CA SER A 56 -4.14 3.22 22.95
C SER A 56 -5.13 2.90 21.82
N GLY A 57 -6.18 2.14 22.14
CA GLY A 57 -7.12 1.59 21.18
C GLY A 57 -6.72 0.19 20.73
N ASN A 58 -7.42 -0.38 19.76
CA ASN A 58 -7.19 -1.73 19.25
C ASN A 58 -7.37 -1.75 17.72
N ILE A 59 -6.63 -2.63 17.05
CA ILE A 59 -6.77 -2.90 15.61
C ILE A 59 -7.00 -4.40 15.43
N TYR A 60 -8.02 -4.77 14.66
CA TYR A 60 -8.38 -6.16 14.40
C TYR A 60 -8.39 -6.45 12.91
N TRP A 61 -7.91 -7.63 12.55
CA TRP A 61 -8.13 -8.26 11.26
C TRP A 61 -9.02 -9.48 11.46
N ASN A 62 -10.26 -9.37 11.04
CA ASN A 62 -11.35 -10.26 11.47
C ASN A 62 -11.44 -10.29 13.00
N ASP A 63 -11.35 -11.47 13.63
CA ASP A 63 -11.45 -11.67 15.07
C ASP A 63 -10.10 -11.64 15.82
N LYS A 64 -8.99 -11.33 15.10
CA LYS A 64 -7.61 -11.35 15.63
C LYS A 64 -7.08 -9.95 15.83
N GLU A 65 -6.46 -9.70 16.97
CA GLU A 65 -5.92 -8.40 17.38
C GLU A 65 -4.47 -8.22 16.95
N LEU A 66 -4.17 -7.10 16.30
CA LEU A 66 -2.83 -6.68 15.90
C LEU A 66 -1.94 -6.46 17.13
N HIS A 67 -0.70 -6.89 17.08
CA HIS A 67 0.31 -6.90 18.14
C HIS A 67 0.01 -7.83 19.33
N LYS A 68 -1.09 -8.60 19.26
CA LYS A 68 -1.41 -9.65 20.23
C LYS A 68 -1.39 -11.03 19.57
N ASP A 69 -2.16 -11.21 18.50
CA ASP A 69 -2.24 -12.47 17.75
C ASP A 69 -1.25 -12.52 16.59
N PHE A 70 -0.84 -11.38 16.06
CA PHE A 70 0.17 -11.22 15.01
C PHE A 70 0.87 -9.85 15.11
N ALA A 71 2.14 -9.79 14.70
CA ALA A 71 2.94 -8.56 14.77
C ALA A 71 2.59 -7.55 13.67
N VAL A 72 2.28 -8.04 12.46
CA VAL A 72 1.88 -7.28 11.28
C VAL A 72 0.74 -8.02 10.58
N LEU A 73 -0.07 -7.34 9.78
CA LEU A 73 -1.13 -8.01 9.02
C LEU A 73 -0.56 -9.14 8.17
N PRO A 74 -1.14 -10.36 8.23
CA PRO A 74 -0.51 -11.56 7.64
C PRO A 74 -0.48 -11.55 6.12
N SER A 75 -1.43 -10.86 5.47
CA SER A 75 -1.56 -10.79 4.01
C SER A 75 -1.71 -9.33 3.59
N GLN A 76 -0.56 -8.63 3.47
CA GLN A 76 -0.57 -7.22 3.11
C GLN A 76 0.50 -6.86 2.08
N GLY A 77 0.15 -5.93 1.18
CA GLY A 77 1.05 -5.22 0.29
C GLY A 77 1.02 -3.73 0.59
N ILE A 78 2.19 -3.10 0.73
CA ILE A 78 2.26 -1.72 1.19
C ILE A 78 3.18 -0.91 0.30
N VAL A 79 2.68 0.27 -0.12
CA VAL A 79 3.46 1.36 -0.70
C VAL A 79 3.40 2.53 0.26
N LEU A 80 4.50 2.80 0.95
CA LEU A 80 4.71 4.01 1.77
C LEU A 80 5.89 4.78 1.18
N GLU A 81 5.89 6.08 1.33
CA GLU A 81 6.74 7.14 0.78
C GLU A 81 8.07 6.75 0.07
N HIS A 82 8.79 5.73 0.50
CA HIS A 82 10.06 5.31 -0.12
C HIS A 82 10.18 3.79 -0.15
N ALA A 83 10.33 3.25 -1.34
CA ALA A 83 10.68 1.86 -1.51
C ALA A 83 12.14 1.63 -1.10
N GLY A 84 12.36 0.76 -0.14
CA GLY A 84 13.69 0.30 0.24
C GLY A 84 14.30 -0.67 -0.79
N LEU A 85 14.17 -0.37 -2.12
CA LEU A 85 14.71 -1.19 -3.19
C LEU A 85 16.18 -0.87 -3.45
N TYR A 86 16.95 -1.88 -3.82
CA TYR A 86 18.38 -1.77 -4.08
C TYR A 86 18.65 -1.02 -5.40
N PRO A 87 19.35 0.12 -5.37
CA PRO A 87 19.56 0.95 -6.56
C PRO A 87 20.46 0.31 -7.61
N ASN A 88 21.28 -0.65 -7.23
CA ASN A 88 22.24 -1.37 -8.09
C ASN A 88 21.71 -2.71 -8.64
N LYS A 89 20.46 -3.06 -8.35
CA LYS A 89 19.77 -4.23 -8.93
C LYS A 89 18.73 -3.80 -9.95
N THR A 90 18.42 -4.67 -10.93
CA THR A 90 17.29 -4.45 -11.85
C THR A 90 15.96 -4.50 -11.11
N GLY A 91 14.85 -4.09 -11.75
CA GLY A 91 13.52 -4.20 -11.17
C GLY A 91 13.16 -5.66 -10.83
N ALA A 92 13.38 -6.58 -11.77
CA ALA A 92 13.11 -8.00 -11.57
C ALA A 92 13.96 -8.62 -10.44
N GLU A 93 15.26 -8.30 -10.37
CA GLU A 93 16.14 -8.78 -9.29
C GLU A 93 15.70 -8.27 -7.91
N ASN A 94 15.23 -7.02 -7.82
CA ASN A 94 14.71 -6.46 -6.58
C ASN A 94 13.50 -7.24 -6.09
N LEU A 95 12.49 -7.40 -6.95
CA LEU A 95 11.25 -8.08 -6.56
C LEU A 95 11.46 -9.58 -6.31
N LEU A 96 12.32 -10.23 -7.10
CA LEU A 96 12.64 -11.65 -6.88
C LEU A 96 13.36 -11.87 -5.54
N TYR A 97 14.26 -10.96 -5.15
CA TYR A 97 14.90 -11.01 -3.84
C TYR A 97 13.87 -10.93 -2.71
N LEU A 98 12.90 -9.99 -2.79
CA LEU A 98 11.84 -9.88 -1.80
C LEU A 98 10.91 -11.11 -1.77
N ALA A 99 10.55 -11.63 -2.94
CA ALA A 99 9.74 -12.85 -3.06
C ALA A 99 10.41 -14.07 -2.40
N GLN A 100 11.74 -14.19 -2.55
CA GLN A 100 12.53 -15.25 -1.92
C GLN A 100 12.57 -15.16 -0.39
N LEU A 101 12.57 -13.96 0.20
CA LEU A 101 12.57 -13.78 1.65
C LEU A 101 11.30 -14.36 2.29
N LYS A 102 10.17 -14.26 1.62
CA LYS A 102 8.88 -14.75 2.12
C LYS A 102 8.57 -16.17 1.62
N GLY A 103 9.09 -16.55 0.46
CA GLY A 103 8.97 -17.91 -0.10
C GLY A 103 7.55 -18.29 -0.55
N VAL A 104 6.67 -17.32 -0.79
CA VAL A 104 5.26 -17.54 -1.17
C VAL A 104 5.09 -17.61 -2.68
N ILE A 105 5.86 -16.81 -3.43
CA ILE A 105 5.79 -16.69 -4.89
C ILE A 105 7.17 -16.88 -5.51
N GLY A 106 7.19 -17.17 -6.83
CA GLY A 106 8.41 -17.36 -7.61
C GLY A 106 8.61 -16.30 -8.70
N LYS A 107 9.53 -16.63 -9.60
CA LYS A 107 9.92 -15.75 -10.72
C LYS A 107 8.73 -15.36 -11.61
N ARG A 108 7.85 -16.31 -11.89
CA ARG A 108 6.70 -16.10 -12.77
C ARG A 108 5.76 -15.01 -12.23
N GLU A 109 5.37 -15.10 -10.98
CA GLU A 109 4.47 -14.15 -10.34
C GLU A 109 5.10 -12.75 -10.23
N VAL A 110 6.42 -12.69 -10.01
CA VAL A 110 7.19 -11.44 -10.04
C VAL A 110 7.16 -10.80 -11.43
N GLU A 111 7.43 -11.58 -12.51
CA GLU A 111 7.39 -11.09 -13.89
C GLU A 111 5.97 -10.62 -14.27
N GLU A 112 4.93 -11.38 -13.91
CA GLU A 112 3.54 -11.00 -14.09
C GLU A 112 3.21 -9.67 -13.39
N ALA A 113 3.65 -9.46 -12.16
CA ALA A 113 3.41 -8.22 -11.42
C ALA A 113 4.11 -7.01 -12.07
N ILE A 114 5.35 -7.17 -12.57
CA ILE A 114 6.07 -6.13 -13.30
C ILE A 114 5.34 -5.75 -14.59
N GLN A 115 4.85 -6.74 -15.35
CA GLN A 115 4.07 -6.50 -16.57
C GLN A 115 2.75 -5.77 -16.27
N ARG A 116 2.06 -6.14 -15.20
CA ARG A 116 0.78 -5.54 -14.80
C ARG A 116 0.90 -4.03 -14.49
N VAL A 117 2.06 -3.55 -14.06
CA VAL A 117 2.31 -2.13 -13.84
C VAL A 117 2.88 -1.42 -15.09
N GLY A 118 2.92 -2.09 -16.26
CA GLY A 118 3.40 -1.53 -17.52
C GLY A 118 4.93 -1.43 -17.60
N LEU A 119 5.68 -2.26 -16.87
CA LEU A 119 7.13 -2.35 -16.96
C LEU A 119 7.55 -3.64 -17.69
N ASP A 120 8.74 -3.61 -18.30
CA ASP A 120 9.34 -4.80 -18.92
C ASP A 120 10.16 -5.57 -17.87
N PRO A 121 9.79 -6.84 -17.53
CA PRO A 121 10.56 -7.65 -16.59
C PRO A 121 11.97 -8.00 -17.12
N ALA A 122 12.21 -7.90 -18.43
CA ALA A 122 13.53 -8.11 -19.03
C ALA A 122 14.41 -6.86 -19.07
N ASP A 123 13.95 -5.71 -18.59
CA ASP A 123 14.73 -4.46 -18.55
C ASP A 123 16.01 -4.66 -17.71
N LYS A 124 17.16 -4.45 -18.35
CA LYS A 124 18.49 -4.61 -17.74
C LYS A 124 18.98 -3.38 -16.98
N ARG A 125 18.26 -2.26 -17.06
CA ARG A 125 18.60 -1.07 -16.28
C ARG A 125 18.45 -1.34 -14.79
N VAL A 126 19.42 -0.85 -14.01
CA VAL A 126 19.32 -0.90 -12.55
C VAL A 126 18.27 0.09 -12.04
N PHE A 127 17.62 -0.22 -10.92
CA PHE A 127 16.57 0.61 -10.30
C PHE A 127 17.00 2.06 -10.07
N GLY A 128 18.27 2.30 -9.74
CA GLY A 128 18.81 3.65 -9.57
C GLY A 128 18.67 4.54 -10.81
N LYS A 129 18.63 3.93 -12.02
CA LYS A 129 18.47 4.62 -13.32
C LYS A 129 17.01 4.70 -13.80
N TYR A 130 16.06 4.19 -13.06
CA TYR A 130 14.63 4.31 -13.40
C TYR A 130 14.16 5.76 -13.26
N SER A 131 13.25 6.19 -14.13
CA SER A 131 12.53 7.44 -13.95
C SER A 131 11.68 7.38 -12.66
N MET A 132 11.21 8.53 -12.18
CA MET A 132 10.32 8.58 -11.01
C MET A 132 9.07 7.71 -11.21
N GLY A 133 8.41 7.83 -12.37
CA GLY A 133 7.25 7.02 -12.69
C GLY A 133 7.54 5.52 -12.78
N MET A 134 8.71 5.10 -13.34
CA MET A 134 9.11 3.69 -13.34
C MET A 134 9.37 3.17 -11.92
N LYS A 135 9.98 3.97 -11.05
CA LYS A 135 10.17 3.62 -9.64
C LYS A 135 8.85 3.42 -8.94
N GLN A 136 7.90 4.34 -9.14
CA GLN A 136 6.56 4.25 -8.57
C GLN A 136 5.84 2.99 -9.02
N ARG A 137 5.85 2.69 -10.32
CA ARG A 137 5.27 1.46 -10.88
C ARG A 137 5.89 0.19 -10.27
N LEU A 138 7.21 0.14 -10.12
CA LEU A 138 7.88 -1.04 -9.53
C LEU A 138 7.50 -1.25 -8.06
N VAL A 139 7.33 -0.18 -7.28
CA VAL A 139 6.88 -0.26 -5.88
C VAL A 139 5.44 -0.75 -5.77
N ILE A 140 4.59 -0.34 -6.71
CA ILE A 140 3.22 -0.87 -6.79
C ILE A 140 3.25 -2.36 -7.17
N ALA A 141 4.11 -2.78 -8.13
CA ALA A 141 4.30 -4.19 -8.45
C ALA A 141 4.71 -5.02 -7.22
N GLN A 142 5.63 -4.50 -6.40
CA GLN A 142 6.02 -5.10 -5.12
C GLN A 142 4.81 -5.32 -4.20
N ALA A 143 3.93 -4.34 -4.09
CA ALA A 143 2.79 -4.42 -3.18
C ALA A 143 1.74 -5.46 -3.63
N ILE A 144 1.59 -5.68 -4.94
CA ILE A 144 0.55 -6.58 -5.48
C ILE A 144 1.05 -7.98 -5.86
N MET A 145 2.37 -8.21 -5.96
CA MET A 145 2.95 -9.44 -6.53
C MET A 145 2.51 -10.72 -5.82
N GLU A 146 2.24 -10.65 -4.53
CA GLU A 146 1.77 -11.79 -3.72
C GLU A 146 0.24 -11.89 -3.63
N LYS A 147 -0.50 -11.07 -4.37
CA LYS A 147 -1.97 -11.00 -4.35
C LYS A 147 -2.53 -10.89 -2.92
N PRO A 148 -2.07 -9.92 -2.12
CA PRO A 148 -2.45 -9.80 -0.72
C PRO A 148 -3.94 -9.46 -0.54
N ASP A 149 -4.47 -9.78 0.65
CA ASP A 149 -5.85 -9.45 1.02
C ASP A 149 -6.03 -7.97 1.34
N VAL A 150 -4.96 -7.30 1.80
CA VAL A 150 -4.95 -5.86 2.11
C VAL A 150 -3.86 -5.16 1.31
N ILE A 151 -4.21 -4.09 0.61
CA ILE A 151 -3.28 -3.25 -0.15
C ILE A 151 -3.37 -1.82 0.37
N MET A 152 -2.24 -1.26 0.82
CA MET A 152 -2.13 0.11 1.31
C MET A 152 -1.25 0.92 0.38
N LEU A 153 -1.81 1.93 -0.27
CA LEU A 153 -1.14 2.75 -1.27
C LEU A 153 -1.12 4.22 -0.82
N ASP A 154 0.08 4.72 -0.50
CA ASP A 154 0.28 6.13 -0.18
C ASP A 154 0.77 6.86 -1.43
N GLU A 155 -0.05 7.79 -1.96
CA GLU A 155 0.20 8.58 -3.16
C GLU A 155 0.60 7.75 -4.41
N PRO A 156 -0.17 6.72 -4.82
CA PRO A 156 0.25 5.77 -5.85
C PRO A 156 0.38 6.39 -7.25
N THR A 157 -0.31 7.49 -7.53
CA THR A 157 -0.28 8.18 -8.83
C THR A 157 0.77 9.26 -8.92
N ASN A 158 1.49 9.52 -7.83
CA ASN A 158 2.48 10.60 -7.78
C ASN A 158 3.67 10.33 -8.71
N GLY A 159 4.03 11.34 -9.52
CA GLY A 159 5.14 11.25 -10.48
C GLY A 159 4.86 10.44 -11.75
N LEU A 160 3.61 10.05 -11.98
CA LEU A 160 3.15 9.44 -13.22
C LEU A 160 2.60 10.50 -14.19
N ASP A 161 2.70 10.21 -15.48
CA ASP A 161 2.00 10.94 -16.54
C ASP A 161 0.51 10.52 -16.60
N GLU A 162 -0.30 11.22 -17.39
CA GLU A 162 -1.74 10.96 -17.48
C GLU A 162 -2.08 9.52 -17.90
N ALA A 163 -1.30 8.94 -18.81
CA ALA A 163 -1.48 7.56 -19.25
C ALA A 163 -1.17 6.60 -18.09
N GLY A 164 -0.06 6.84 -17.39
CA GLY A 164 0.35 6.06 -16.22
C GLY A 164 -0.64 6.13 -15.07
N ILE A 165 -1.22 7.30 -14.81
CA ILE A 165 -2.28 7.48 -13.80
C ILE A 165 -3.48 6.59 -14.15
N LYS A 166 -3.92 6.61 -15.41
CA LYS A 166 -5.05 5.79 -15.86
C LYS A 166 -4.79 4.30 -15.71
N GLU A 167 -3.59 3.84 -16.09
CA GLU A 167 -3.20 2.43 -15.96
C GLU A 167 -3.16 1.97 -14.50
N ILE A 168 -2.59 2.78 -13.60
CA ILE A 168 -2.55 2.45 -12.17
C ILE A 168 -3.93 2.47 -11.53
N ARG A 169 -4.82 3.40 -11.92
CA ARG A 169 -6.22 3.38 -11.47
C ARG A 169 -6.94 2.11 -11.91
N GLN A 170 -6.77 1.68 -13.14
CA GLN A 170 -7.33 0.41 -13.63
C GLN A 170 -6.78 -0.80 -12.85
N LEU A 171 -5.49 -0.80 -12.54
CA LEU A 171 -4.87 -1.85 -11.73
C LEU A 171 -5.46 -1.92 -10.31
N ILE A 172 -5.69 -0.77 -9.68
CA ILE A 172 -6.31 -0.68 -8.35
C ILE A 172 -7.74 -1.24 -8.38
N GLU A 173 -8.53 -0.91 -9.40
CA GLU A 173 -9.87 -1.48 -9.60
C GLU A 173 -9.83 -3.00 -9.78
N GLN A 174 -8.88 -3.53 -10.56
CA GLN A 174 -8.71 -4.99 -10.72
C GLN A 174 -8.39 -5.68 -9.39
N GLU A 175 -7.57 -5.07 -8.53
CA GLU A 175 -7.29 -5.62 -7.21
C GLU A 175 -8.54 -5.60 -6.30
N LYS A 176 -9.36 -4.55 -6.38
CA LYS A 176 -10.67 -4.51 -5.71
C LYS A 176 -11.60 -5.62 -6.22
N GLU A 177 -11.73 -5.78 -7.54
CA GLU A 177 -12.54 -6.83 -8.15
C GLU A 177 -12.06 -8.24 -7.76
N ARG A 178 -10.75 -8.44 -7.57
CA ARG A 178 -10.19 -9.67 -7.01
C ARG A 178 -10.63 -9.92 -5.56
N GLY A 179 -11.18 -8.93 -4.91
CA GLY A 179 -11.65 -8.99 -3.53
C GLY A 179 -10.66 -8.46 -2.48
N ALA A 180 -9.61 -7.74 -2.87
CA ALA A 180 -8.72 -7.09 -1.91
C ALA A 180 -9.41 -5.93 -1.18
N LEU A 181 -9.03 -5.68 0.06
CA LEU A 181 -9.28 -4.43 0.76
C LEU A 181 -8.20 -3.44 0.36
N ILE A 182 -8.59 -2.29 -0.18
CA ILE A 182 -7.64 -1.27 -0.61
C ILE A 182 -7.78 0.00 0.23
N LEU A 183 -6.67 0.43 0.83
CA LEU A 183 -6.54 1.70 1.51
C LEU A 183 -5.71 2.64 0.63
N LEU A 184 -6.33 3.72 0.18
CA LEU A 184 -5.74 4.68 -0.75
C LEU A 184 -5.57 6.04 -0.06
N ALA A 185 -4.34 6.45 0.22
CA ALA A 185 -4.07 7.82 0.66
C ALA A 185 -3.63 8.66 -0.54
N SER A 186 -4.31 9.77 -0.78
CA SER A 186 -3.94 10.73 -1.81
C SER A 186 -4.40 12.14 -1.45
N HIS A 187 -3.65 13.14 -1.91
CA HIS A 187 -4.07 14.54 -1.91
C HIS A 187 -4.77 14.93 -3.24
N ASN A 188 -4.77 14.03 -4.24
CA ASN A 188 -5.46 14.23 -5.50
C ASN A 188 -6.95 13.90 -5.33
N GLN A 189 -7.82 14.92 -5.53
CA GLN A 189 -9.26 14.76 -5.43
C GLN A 189 -9.84 13.81 -6.47
N ASP A 190 -9.23 13.72 -7.65
CA ASP A 190 -9.72 12.86 -8.73
C ASP A 190 -9.50 11.39 -8.40
N ASP A 191 -8.39 11.02 -7.71
CA ASP A 191 -8.20 9.66 -7.23
C ASP A 191 -9.31 9.27 -6.25
N MET A 192 -9.66 10.17 -5.33
CA MET A 192 -10.74 9.92 -4.37
C MET A 192 -12.11 9.76 -5.05
N LYS A 193 -12.43 10.62 -6.04
CA LYS A 193 -13.72 10.59 -6.75
C LYS A 193 -13.89 9.38 -7.67
N ILE A 194 -12.78 8.94 -8.30
CA ILE A 194 -12.81 7.88 -9.30
C ILE A 194 -12.74 6.50 -8.65
N LEU A 195 -11.90 6.34 -7.61
CA LEU A 195 -11.56 5.03 -7.06
C LEU A 195 -12.28 4.71 -5.74
N ALA A 196 -12.44 5.70 -4.83
CA ALA A 196 -12.84 5.39 -3.47
C ALA A 196 -14.36 5.14 -3.37
N ASP A 197 -14.73 3.99 -2.79
CA ASP A 197 -16.12 3.69 -2.42
C ASP A 197 -16.55 4.51 -1.20
N GLN A 198 -15.60 4.76 -0.28
CA GLN A 198 -15.80 5.60 0.89
C GLN A 198 -14.56 6.45 1.14
N VAL A 199 -14.75 7.71 1.56
CA VAL A 199 -13.65 8.65 1.83
C VAL A 199 -13.66 9.11 3.29
N TYR A 200 -12.52 8.92 3.96
CA TYR A 200 -12.23 9.46 5.27
C TYR A 200 -11.36 10.72 5.16
N ARG A 201 -11.69 11.75 5.94
CA ARG A 201 -10.84 12.95 6.06
C ARG A 201 -9.94 12.83 7.28
N ILE A 202 -8.63 13.00 7.07
CA ILE A 202 -7.60 12.89 8.11
C ILE A 202 -6.93 14.26 8.33
#